data_6bf50aa8e33b676b42486d986d6515f9
#
_entry.id   6bf50aa8e33b676b42486d986d6515f9
#
_cell.length_a   1.000
_cell.length_b   1.000
_cell.length_c   1.000
_cell.angle_alpha   90.00
_cell.angle_beta   90.00
_cell.angle_gamma   90.00
#
_symmetry.space_group_name_H-M   'P 1'
#
loop_
_entity.id
_entity.type
_entity.pdbx_description
1 polymer ?
#
loop_
_entity_poly.entity_id
_entity_poly.type
_entity_poly.pdbx_seq_one_letter_code
_entity_poly.pdbx_strand_id
1 'polypeptide(L)'
;MELERKYVTLSKQKGRAVSQVTLEEDLNVPDQKPDIFRIVHRQGEFCPDEIKGEAGKVKVRGIFHYRILYIAEGAGHMPELLEGSIPVDEVVFLNDLEEGDQVDFRWSQEDLHASAIHSRKANMKTILTLSVEAMKEQPVPLVEIPEAEEDLYVRICPQKLQQEVIHKKDTIRIREDLNLPPGRPNIHRILWKEVRVQGTEVRPEEGKFIVKGELLVFFLYESEDEEKRLQWIEQGIPFRNEVACEECRADLTGKTEITLSKAELELQSDFDGEPRNVRVDVVLDLCMRYFEDLTCEVLADAYSLSREILPVIQACAWTSVVQIADSRTRLSGRIRLSENDAPILQVLTSGMQIHEEYAEKTEKGLLIQGNVEVWVLCATEDDAQPVICVQQTFPFEHTVETQNGEQVADWQIFLCQDQLLVAMLDARELEMKAVLQVQVMFTRTETLQVVEHLEEQPLDMERVRGLPGMVIHVVQPEETRSEE
;
A
#
# COMPACT_ATOMS: atom_id res chain seq x y z
N MET A 1 0.86 -10.05 -47.02
CA MET A 1 0.19 -8.74 -46.99
C MET A 1 0.72 -7.98 -45.78
N GLU A 2 1.29 -6.77 -45.98
CA GLU A 2 1.71 -5.92 -44.88
C GLU A 2 0.47 -5.19 -44.33
N LEU A 3 0.15 -5.42 -43.07
CA LEU A 3 -0.93 -4.79 -42.34
C LEU A 3 -0.35 -3.71 -41.44
N GLU A 4 -0.95 -2.53 -41.44
CA GLU A 4 -0.60 -1.50 -40.49
C GLU A 4 -0.97 -1.94 -39.07
N ARG A 5 -0.13 -1.61 -38.09
CA ARG A 5 -0.29 -2.07 -36.68
C ARG A 5 -0.36 -0.88 -35.76
N LYS A 6 -1.38 -0.87 -34.94
CA LYS A 6 -1.48 -0.02 -33.75
C LYS A 6 -1.12 -0.86 -32.53
N TYR A 7 -0.36 -0.30 -31.61
CA TYR A 7 0.02 -1.03 -30.39
C TYR A 7 -0.78 -0.50 -29.21
N VAL A 8 -1.27 -1.44 -28.38
CA VAL A 8 -1.87 -1.17 -27.07
C VAL A 8 -0.99 -1.84 -26.03
N THR A 9 -0.58 -1.09 -25.01
CA THR A 9 0.23 -1.66 -23.91
C THR A 9 -0.70 -2.27 -22.88
N LEU A 10 -0.57 -3.59 -22.67
CA LEU A 10 -1.31 -4.33 -21.66
C LEU A 10 -0.36 -4.82 -20.58
N SER A 11 -0.82 -4.78 -19.32
CA SER A 11 -0.05 -5.24 -18.16
C SER A 11 -0.41 -6.69 -17.84
N LYS A 12 0.60 -7.53 -17.60
CA LYS A 12 0.45 -8.91 -17.19
C LYS A 12 1.15 -9.14 -15.86
N GLN A 13 0.40 -9.64 -14.88
CA GLN A 13 0.98 -10.11 -13.63
C GLN A 13 1.82 -11.36 -13.88
N LYS A 14 3.10 -11.31 -13.55
CA LYS A 14 4.05 -12.42 -13.69
C LYS A 14 4.01 -13.35 -12.49
N GLY A 15 3.86 -12.76 -11.30
CA GLY A 15 3.78 -13.50 -10.06
C GLY A 15 3.90 -12.62 -8.84
N ARG A 16 3.71 -13.25 -7.70
CA ARG A 16 3.87 -12.65 -6.36
C ARG A 16 4.70 -13.58 -5.49
N ALA A 17 5.56 -13.01 -4.68
CA ALA A 17 6.35 -13.75 -3.71
C ALA A 17 6.40 -13.01 -2.37
N VAL A 18 6.47 -13.77 -1.30
CA VAL A 18 6.56 -13.26 0.08
C VAL A 18 7.75 -13.92 0.76
N SER A 19 8.53 -13.13 1.47
CA SER A 19 9.65 -13.60 2.30
C SER A 19 9.55 -13.00 3.69
N GLN A 20 9.87 -13.77 4.71
CA GLN A 20 9.96 -13.27 6.08
C GLN A 20 11.42 -13.22 6.53
N VAL A 21 11.79 -12.10 7.14
CA VAL A 21 13.11 -11.89 7.72
C VAL A 21 12.97 -11.60 9.20
N THR A 22 13.81 -12.24 10.00
CA THR A 22 13.92 -11.98 11.44
C THR A 22 15.16 -11.14 11.67
N LEU A 23 14.97 -9.97 12.27
CA LEU A 23 16.05 -9.08 12.69
C LEU A 23 16.16 -9.14 14.22
N GLU A 24 17.39 -9.22 14.72
CA GLU A 24 17.66 -9.24 16.15
C GLU A 24 18.93 -8.47 16.46
N GLU A 25 18.89 -7.64 17.50
CA GLU A 25 20.03 -6.86 17.92
C GLU A 25 20.05 -6.69 19.45
N ASP A 26 21.25 -6.77 20.00
CA ASP A 26 21.54 -6.43 21.40
C ASP A 26 22.06 -5.00 21.49
N LEU A 27 21.30 -4.13 22.17
CA LEU A 27 21.66 -2.72 22.37
C LEU A 27 22.27 -2.51 23.74
N ASN A 28 23.38 -1.80 23.76
CA ASN A 28 23.92 -1.27 25.03
C ASN A 28 23.35 0.13 25.27
N VAL A 29 22.92 0.40 26.49
CA VAL A 29 22.55 1.74 26.90
C VAL A 29 23.82 2.62 26.88
N PRO A 30 23.84 3.75 26.17
CA PRO A 30 24.98 4.67 26.15
C PRO A 30 25.33 5.16 27.55
N ASP A 31 26.63 5.38 27.86
CA ASP A 31 27.08 5.79 29.18
C ASP A 31 26.46 7.09 29.69
N GLN A 32 26.01 7.95 28.78
CA GLN A 32 25.35 9.21 29.11
C GLN A 32 23.86 9.06 29.50
N LYS A 33 23.27 7.87 29.28
CA LYS A 33 21.87 7.59 29.61
C LYS A 33 21.78 6.75 30.88
N PRO A 34 20.72 6.94 31.67
CA PRO A 34 20.51 6.15 32.89
C PRO A 34 20.15 4.70 32.56
N ASP A 35 20.31 3.85 33.54
CA ASP A 35 20.00 2.42 33.48
C ASP A 35 18.50 2.19 33.21
N ILE A 36 18.19 1.07 32.56
CA ILE A 36 16.82 0.65 32.28
C ILE A 36 16.19 0.09 33.54
N PHE A 37 15.11 0.68 34.01
CA PHE A 37 14.24 0.10 35.04
C PHE A 37 13.18 -0.79 34.38
N ARG A 38 12.43 -0.24 33.38
CA ARG A 38 11.35 -0.95 32.66
C ARG A 38 11.21 -0.41 31.24
N ILE A 39 11.06 -1.30 30.26
CA ILE A 39 10.66 -0.92 28.90
C ILE A 39 9.15 -0.66 28.89
N VAL A 40 8.74 0.47 28.32
CA VAL A 40 7.35 0.93 28.25
C VAL A 40 6.75 0.70 26.88
N HIS A 41 7.44 1.17 25.83
CA HIS A 41 6.92 1.13 24.48
C HIS A 41 8.05 0.93 23.47
N ARG A 42 7.69 0.41 22.32
CA ARG A 42 8.62 0.16 21.21
C ARG A 42 7.94 0.46 19.88
N GLN A 43 8.71 0.92 18.93
CA GLN A 43 8.26 1.18 17.57
C GLN A 43 9.40 0.86 16.59
N GLY A 44 9.04 0.30 15.45
CA GLY A 44 9.95 -0.01 14.36
C GLY A 44 9.42 0.48 13.03
N GLU A 45 10.33 0.81 12.13
CA GLU A 45 10.03 1.29 10.79
C GLU A 45 11.11 0.82 9.81
N PHE A 46 10.71 0.17 8.74
CA PHE A 46 11.62 -0.21 7.68
C PHE A 46 11.61 0.86 6.58
N CYS A 47 12.79 1.40 6.30
CA CYS A 47 13.01 2.37 5.24
C CYS A 47 13.77 1.68 4.10
N PRO A 48 13.11 1.31 2.99
CA PRO A 48 13.78 0.72 1.83
C PRO A 48 14.60 1.79 1.09
N ASP A 49 15.86 1.47 0.81
CA ASP A 49 16.77 2.33 0.02
C ASP A 49 16.84 1.88 -1.44
N GLU A 50 16.89 0.55 -1.67
CA GLU A 50 17.00 -0.03 -3.00
C GLU A 50 16.07 -1.25 -3.13
N ILE A 51 15.21 -1.22 -4.16
CA ILE A 51 14.41 -2.36 -4.59
C ILE A 51 14.73 -2.61 -6.05
N LYS A 52 15.41 -3.73 -6.32
CA LYS A 52 15.92 -4.03 -7.66
C LYS A 52 15.49 -5.40 -8.14
N GLY A 53 14.70 -5.42 -9.24
CA GLY A 53 14.38 -6.64 -9.98
C GLY A 53 15.58 -7.12 -10.80
N GLU A 54 15.93 -8.39 -10.66
CA GLU A 54 16.89 -9.12 -11.49
C GLU A 54 16.22 -10.42 -11.93
N ALA A 55 16.73 -11.07 -12.97
CA ALA A 55 16.15 -12.32 -13.44
C ALA A 55 15.97 -13.35 -12.30
N GLY A 56 14.73 -13.74 -12.03
CA GLY A 56 14.34 -14.73 -11.02
C GLY A 56 14.36 -14.27 -9.56
N LYS A 57 14.65 -12.99 -9.26
CA LYS A 57 14.73 -12.50 -7.88
C LYS A 57 14.60 -10.98 -7.78
N VAL A 58 14.18 -10.51 -6.60
CA VAL A 58 14.19 -9.10 -6.21
C VAL A 58 15.15 -8.92 -5.04
N LYS A 59 16.08 -7.99 -5.17
CA LYS A 59 16.94 -7.55 -4.05
C LYS A 59 16.26 -6.40 -3.34
N VAL A 60 16.18 -6.52 -2.02
CA VAL A 60 15.61 -5.53 -1.12
C VAL A 60 16.68 -5.10 -0.15
N ARG A 61 17.06 -3.82 -0.20
CA ARG A 61 18.00 -3.20 0.74
C ARG A 61 17.34 -2.03 1.42
N GLY A 62 17.71 -1.81 2.66
CA GLY A 62 17.22 -0.70 3.46
C GLY A 62 17.71 -0.77 4.88
N ILE A 63 17.12 0.07 5.72
CA ILE A 63 17.47 0.15 7.13
C ILE A 63 16.18 0.01 7.95
N PHE A 64 16.18 -0.91 8.90
CA PHE A 64 15.14 -0.98 9.91
C PHE A 64 15.54 -0.11 11.09
N HIS A 65 14.83 0.99 11.29
CA HIS A 65 14.98 1.87 12.45
C HIS A 65 14.04 1.44 13.56
N TYR A 66 14.52 1.47 14.80
CA TYR A 66 13.66 1.17 15.94
C TYR A 66 13.93 2.11 17.11
N ARG A 67 12.91 2.29 17.93
CA ARG A 67 12.90 3.13 19.11
C ARG A 67 12.28 2.39 20.28
N ILE A 68 12.89 2.52 21.46
CA ILE A 68 12.44 1.91 22.70
C ILE A 68 12.30 3.00 23.74
N LEU A 69 11.09 3.20 24.23
CA LEU A 69 10.80 4.07 25.38
C LEU A 69 10.93 3.24 26.65
N TYR A 70 11.76 3.66 27.58
CA TYR A 70 11.94 2.98 28.86
C TYR A 70 11.90 3.95 30.03
N ILE A 71 11.56 3.46 31.20
CA ILE A 71 11.67 4.22 32.45
C ILE A 71 13.09 4.03 32.98
N ALA A 72 13.73 5.12 33.33
CA ALA A 72 15.08 5.14 33.90
C ALA A 72 15.10 4.67 35.36
N GLU A 73 16.15 3.94 35.75
CA GLU A 73 16.42 3.62 37.15
C GLU A 73 16.99 4.86 37.87
N GLY A 74 16.49 5.17 39.07
CA GLY A 74 17.03 6.25 39.91
C GLY A 74 16.07 7.43 40.05
N ALA A 75 16.61 8.62 40.38
CA ALA A 75 15.82 9.77 40.75
C ALA A 75 14.81 10.22 39.70
N GLY A 76 13.53 10.10 40.04
CA GLY A 76 12.40 10.60 39.24
C GLY A 76 11.89 9.68 38.16
N HIS A 77 12.43 8.46 37.99
CA HIS A 77 11.94 7.46 37.01
C HIS A 77 11.48 8.04 35.66
N MET A 78 12.26 8.99 35.13
CA MET A 78 11.90 9.67 33.89
C MET A 78 11.93 8.73 32.68
N PRO A 79 10.99 8.90 31.75
CA PRO A 79 11.05 8.22 30.47
C PRO A 79 12.31 8.61 29.70
N GLU A 80 12.93 7.63 29.06
CA GLU A 80 14.12 7.78 28.23
C GLU A 80 13.94 7.04 26.90
N LEU A 81 14.59 7.54 25.86
CA LEU A 81 14.57 6.94 24.52
C LEU A 81 15.87 6.19 24.24
N LEU A 82 15.76 4.98 23.74
CA LEU A 82 16.86 4.22 23.14
C LEU A 82 16.52 3.97 21.68
N GLU A 83 17.43 4.33 20.78
CA GLU A 83 17.26 4.20 19.34
C GLU A 83 18.36 3.34 18.74
N GLY A 84 18.02 2.61 17.69
CA GLY A 84 18.96 1.81 16.93
C GLY A 84 18.50 1.59 15.50
N SER A 85 19.39 0.96 14.71
CA SER A 85 19.08 0.65 13.32
C SER A 85 19.80 -0.59 12.86
N ILE A 86 19.11 -1.45 12.12
CA ILE A 86 19.65 -2.69 11.56
C ILE A 86 19.60 -2.59 10.03
N PRO A 87 20.72 -2.80 9.34
CA PRO A 87 20.72 -2.91 7.88
C PRO A 87 20.01 -4.19 7.45
N VAL A 88 19.20 -4.09 6.41
CA VAL A 88 18.48 -5.20 5.78
C VAL A 88 19.04 -5.37 4.36
N ASP A 89 19.47 -6.57 4.01
CA ASP A 89 19.91 -6.94 2.66
C ASP A 89 19.36 -8.34 2.36
N GLU A 90 18.20 -8.37 1.71
CA GLU A 90 17.40 -9.58 1.50
C GLU A 90 17.14 -9.85 0.03
N VAL A 91 16.93 -11.13 -0.30
CA VAL A 91 16.61 -11.58 -1.64
C VAL A 91 15.29 -12.35 -1.63
N VAL A 92 14.30 -11.81 -2.34
CA VAL A 92 13.02 -12.48 -2.54
C VAL A 92 13.03 -13.15 -3.92
N PHE A 93 12.87 -14.47 -3.96
CA PHE A 93 12.87 -15.22 -5.22
C PHE A 93 11.51 -15.16 -5.90
N LEU A 94 11.51 -14.82 -7.18
CA LEU A 94 10.35 -14.77 -8.05
C LEU A 94 10.74 -15.29 -9.44
N ASN A 95 10.53 -16.58 -9.67
CA ASN A 95 11.10 -17.34 -10.80
C ASN A 95 10.78 -16.76 -12.18
N ASP A 96 9.58 -16.18 -12.35
CA ASP A 96 9.11 -15.66 -13.64
C ASP A 96 9.51 -14.20 -13.89
N LEU A 97 10.28 -13.59 -12.98
CA LEU A 97 10.76 -12.21 -13.12
C LEU A 97 11.85 -12.14 -14.19
N GLU A 98 11.69 -11.23 -15.13
CA GLU A 98 12.67 -10.89 -16.16
C GLU A 98 13.25 -9.49 -15.91
N GLU A 99 14.39 -9.21 -16.54
CA GLU A 99 14.98 -7.88 -16.48
C GLU A 99 14.10 -6.87 -17.25
N GLY A 100 13.73 -5.78 -16.58
CA GLY A 100 12.83 -4.75 -17.14
C GLY A 100 11.37 -4.90 -16.70
N ASP A 101 11.00 -5.99 -16.04
CA ASP A 101 9.67 -6.09 -15.42
C ASP A 101 9.54 -5.06 -14.28
N GLN A 102 8.36 -4.50 -14.11
CA GLN A 102 8.07 -3.61 -13.00
C GLN A 102 7.88 -4.41 -11.72
N VAL A 103 8.44 -3.91 -10.62
CA VAL A 103 8.33 -4.54 -9.31
C VAL A 103 7.63 -3.59 -8.34
N ASP A 104 6.51 -4.06 -7.81
CA ASP A 104 5.85 -3.45 -6.67
C ASP A 104 6.31 -4.16 -5.41
N PHE A 105 6.68 -3.37 -4.41
CA PHE A 105 7.20 -3.84 -3.13
C PHE A 105 6.35 -3.30 -1.99
N ARG A 106 6.06 -4.16 -1.02
CA ARG A 106 5.41 -3.82 0.25
C ARG A 106 6.10 -4.55 1.37
N TRP A 107 5.98 -4.00 2.54
CA TRP A 107 6.44 -4.66 3.75
C TRP A 107 5.41 -4.50 4.87
N SER A 108 5.41 -5.45 5.80
CA SER A 108 4.68 -5.37 7.06
C SER A 108 5.57 -5.83 8.20
N GLN A 109 5.35 -5.28 9.37
CA GLN A 109 5.95 -5.75 10.61
C GLN A 109 4.96 -6.68 11.30
N GLU A 110 5.33 -7.95 11.46
CA GLU A 110 4.46 -8.95 12.07
C GLU A 110 4.57 -8.93 13.60
N ASP A 111 5.77 -8.72 14.09
CA ASP A 111 6.07 -8.65 15.52
C ASP A 111 7.23 -7.71 15.78
N LEU A 112 7.20 -7.05 16.92
CA LEU A 112 8.33 -6.29 17.46
C LEU A 112 8.38 -6.50 18.96
N HIS A 113 9.44 -7.13 19.43
CA HIS A 113 9.67 -7.37 20.84
C HIS A 113 10.93 -6.65 21.32
N ALA A 114 10.86 -6.03 22.50
CA ALA A 114 12.01 -5.48 23.18
C ALA A 114 12.01 -5.90 24.66
N SER A 115 13.13 -6.39 25.14
CA SER A 115 13.28 -6.82 26.54
C SER A 115 14.64 -6.36 27.10
N ALA A 116 14.68 -6.04 28.39
CA ALA A 116 15.91 -5.77 29.09
C ALA A 116 16.61 -7.09 29.44
N ILE A 117 17.85 -7.27 28.99
CA ILE A 117 18.72 -8.38 29.42
C ILE A 117 19.26 -8.08 30.83
N HIS A 118 19.66 -6.84 31.03
CA HIS A 118 20.02 -6.25 32.35
C HIS A 118 19.90 -4.73 32.23
N SER A 119 20.12 -3.99 33.32
CA SER A 119 19.88 -2.53 33.35
C SER A 119 20.63 -1.71 32.28
N ARG A 120 21.76 -2.21 31.73
CA ARG A 120 22.56 -1.55 30.71
C ARG A 120 22.46 -2.17 29.31
N LYS A 121 21.59 -3.19 29.15
CA LYS A 121 21.50 -3.91 27.87
C LYS A 121 20.08 -4.35 27.58
N ALA A 122 19.59 -4.04 26.40
CA ALA A 122 18.31 -4.51 25.87
C ALA A 122 18.52 -5.41 24.64
N ASN A 123 17.61 -6.33 24.40
CA ASN A 123 17.50 -7.09 23.16
C ASN A 123 16.25 -6.61 22.42
N MET A 124 16.40 -6.38 21.13
CA MET A 124 15.30 -6.09 20.22
C MET A 124 15.22 -7.19 19.17
N LYS A 125 14.00 -7.67 18.91
CA LYS A 125 13.71 -8.67 17.88
C LYS A 125 12.46 -8.29 17.12
N THR A 126 12.51 -8.38 15.78
CA THR A 126 11.35 -8.13 14.91
C THR A 126 11.28 -9.14 13.78
N ILE A 127 10.07 -9.35 13.28
CA ILE A 127 9.78 -10.14 12.08
C ILE A 127 9.17 -9.20 11.05
N LEU A 128 9.83 -9.09 9.90
CA LEU A 128 9.33 -8.34 8.76
C LEU A 128 8.88 -9.30 7.67
N THR A 129 7.72 -9.04 7.10
CA THR A 129 7.23 -9.69 5.89
C THR A 129 7.47 -8.77 4.70
N LEU A 130 8.23 -9.26 3.72
CA LEU A 130 8.56 -8.55 2.48
C LEU A 130 7.75 -9.17 1.35
N SER A 131 6.89 -8.40 0.71
CA SER A 131 6.03 -8.84 -0.39
C SER A 131 6.44 -8.15 -1.68
N VAL A 132 6.66 -8.93 -2.73
CA VAL A 132 7.00 -8.43 -4.06
C VAL A 132 6.00 -8.95 -5.09
N GLU A 133 5.63 -8.10 -6.01
CA GLU A 133 4.78 -8.43 -7.15
C GLU A 133 5.43 -7.93 -8.43
N ALA A 134 5.48 -8.78 -9.45
CA ALA A 134 6.03 -8.44 -10.75
C ALA A 134 4.94 -8.29 -11.80
N MET A 135 5.02 -7.19 -12.52
CA MET A 135 4.16 -6.85 -13.64
C MET A 135 5.01 -6.67 -14.89
N LYS A 136 4.57 -7.23 -16.00
CA LYS A 136 5.18 -7.03 -17.32
C LYS A 136 4.26 -6.20 -18.20
N GLU A 137 4.76 -5.08 -18.68
CA GLU A 137 4.12 -4.36 -19.76
C GLU A 137 4.47 -5.02 -21.10
N GLN A 138 3.46 -5.34 -21.88
CA GLN A 138 3.63 -5.92 -23.19
C GLN A 138 2.88 -5.13 -24.25
N PRO A 139 3.56 -4.66 -25.31
CA PRO A 139 2.88 -4.06 -26.44
C PRO A 139 2.18 -5.17 -27.24
N VAL A 140 0.86 -5.07 -27.34
CA VAL A 140 0.03 -6.01 -28.11
C VAL A 140 -0.30 -5.34 -29.45
N PRO A 141 0.12 -5.94 -30.58
CA PRO A 141 -0.18 -5.40 -31.90
C PRO A 141 -1.66 -5.64 -32.23
N LEU A 142 -2.38 -4.57 -32.47
CA LEU A 142 -3.71 -4.60 -33.07
C LEU A 142 -3.55 -4.27 -34.56
N VAL A 143 -3.97 -5.17 -35.41
CA VAL A 143 -3.94 -4.94 -36.86
C VAL A 143 -4.99 -3.91 -37.22
N GLU A 144 -4.58 -2.83 -37.85
CA GLU A 144 -5.51 -1.88 -38.45
C GLU A 144 -6.28 -2.58 -39.58
N ILE A 145 -7.58 -2.30 -39.64
CA ILE A 145 -8.45 -2.92 -40.60
C ILE A 145 -8.02 -2.41 -41.99
N PRO A 146 -7.64 -3.33 -42.91
CA PRO A 146 -7.24 -2.89 -44.24
C PRO A 146 -8.35 -2.10 -44.90
N GLU A 147 -8.00 -1.01 -45.58
CA GLU A 147 -8.95 -0.35 -46.48
C GLU A 147 -9.50 -1.41 -47.45
N ALA A 148 -10.79 -1.30 -47.78
CA ALA A 148 -11.49 -2.28 -48.59
C ALA A 148 -10.71 -2.60 -49.88
N GLU A 149 -9.94 -3.71 -49.87
CA GLU A 149 -9.42 -4.25 -51.09
C GLU A 149 -10.54 -5.00 -51.83
N GLU A 150 -10.58 -4.88 -53.14
CA GLU A 150 -11.45 -5.71 -53.97
C GLU A 150 -11.11 -7.19 -53.68
N ASP A 151 -12.04 -7.93 -53.07
CA ASP A 151 -11.89 -9.37 -52.77
C ASP A 151 -11.23 -9.74 -51.41
N LEU A 152 -11.13 -8.80 -50.45
CA LEU A 152 -10.78 -9.09 -49.08
C LEU A 152 -11.98 -8.86 -48.15
N TYR A 153 -12.43 -9.93 -47.51
CA TYR A 153 -13.52 -9.89 -46.52
C TYR A 153 -12.94 -10.09 -45.12
N VAL A 154 -13.25 -9.18 -44.21
CA VAL A 154 -12.74 -9.17 -42.82
C VAL A 154 -13.85 -9.29 -41.82
N ARG A 155 -13.64 -10.03 -40.75
CA ARG A 155 -14.51 -10.08 -39.59
C ARG A 155 -13.84 -9.34 -38.44
N ILE A 156 -14.51 -8.30 -37.96
CA ILE A 156 -14.06 -7.44 -36.87
C ILE A 156 -14.87 -7.78 -35.63
N CYS A 157 -14.19 -7.87 -34.48
CA CYS A 157 -14.81 -8.05 -33.19
C CYS A 157 -14.41 -6.91 -32.24
N PRO A 158 -15.38 -6.17 -31.66
CA PRO A 158 -15.08 -5.21 -30.60
C PRO A 158 -14.60 -5.95 -29.35
N GLN A 159 -13.47 -5.54 -28.82
CA GLN A 159 -12.89 -6.06 -27.59
C GLN A 159 -12.76 -4.92 -26.57
N LYS A 160 -13.17 -5.21 -25.33
CA LYS A 160 -12.92 -4.31 -24.20
C LYS A 160 -11.58 -4.67 -23.59
N LEU A 161 -10.67 -3.74 -23.60
CA LEU A 161 -9.33 -3.85 -23.02
C LEU A 161 -9.21 -2.83 -21.91
N GLN A 162 -8.33 -3.08 -20.96
CA GLN A 162 -7.98 -2.13 -19.93
C GLN A 162 -6.49 -1.87 -19.99
N GLN A 163 -6.12 -0.61 -20.07
CA GLN A 163 -4.73 -0.15 -20.11
C GLN A 163 -4.39 0.56 -18.80
N GLU A 164 -3.24 0.26 -18.23
CA GLU A 164 -2.66 1.07 -17.15
C GLU A 164 -2.07 2.34 -17.76
N VAL A 165 -2.73 3.48 -17.51
CA VAL A 165 -2.35 4.79 -18.08
C VAL A 165 -1.37 5.49 -17.17
N ILE A 166 -1.53 5.29 -15.86
CA ILE A 166 -0.67 5.91 -14.84
C ILE A 166 -0.13 4.83 -13.92
N HIS A 167 1.20 4.69 -13.92
CA HIS A 167 1.96 4.00 -12.89
C HIS A 167 3.10 4.92 -12.45
N LYS A 168 2.80 5.76 -11.47
CA LYS A 168 3.71 6.83 -11.05
C LYS A 168 3.99 6.75 -9.55
N LYS A 169 5.28 6.86 -9.20
CA LYS A 169 5.73 7.09 -7.83
C LYS A 169 6.11 8.56 -7.69
N ASP A 170 5.64 9.22 -6.64
CA ASP A 170 5.92 10.62 -6.36
C ASP A 170 5.99 10.84 -4.85
N THR A 171 6.40 12.03 -4.40
CA THR A 171 6.53 12.35 -2.98
C THR A 171 5.90 13.70 -2.65
N ILE A 172 5.28 13.77 -1.47
CA ILE A 172 4.79 15.02 -0.89
C ILE A 172 5.62 15.32 0.34
N ARG A 173 6.16 16.54 0.41
CA ARG A 173 6.85 17.03 1.60
C ARG A 173 6.02 18.08 2.30
N ILE A 174 5.77 17.86 3.59
CA ILE A 174 5.00 18.76 4.45
C ILE A 174 5.93 19.30 5.53
N ARG A 175 6.01 20.63 5.62
CA ARG A 175 6.81 21.33 6.63
C ARG A 175 5.94 22.33 7.37
N GLU A 176 5.90 22.19 8.69
CA GLU A 176 5.15 23.07 9.58
C GLU A 176 5.93 23.33 10.86
N ASP A 177 5.75 24.51 11.41
CA ASP A 177 6.33 24.90 12.69
C ASP A 177 5.23 24.90 13.75
N LEU A 178 5.33 23.98 14.72
CA LEU A 178 4.40 23.87 15.84
C LEU A 178 4.89 24.68 17.03
N ASN A 179 4.14 25.70 17.39
CA ASN A 179 4.40 26.49 18.58
C ASN A 179 3.70 25.87 19.80
N LEU A 180 4.39 25.79 20.92
CA LEU A 180 3.77 25.39 22.18
C LEU A 180 2.63 26.36 22.56
N PRO A 181 1.46 25.80 22.97
CA PRO A 181 0.37 26.64 23.49
C PRO A 181 0.81 27.51 24.66
N PRO A 182 0.19 28.70 24.85
CA PRO A 182 0.43 29.54 26.01
C PRO A 182 0.18 28.75 27.31
N GLY A 183 1.07 28.91 28.28
CA GLY A 183 0.99 28.23 29.57
C GLY A 183 1.60 26.83 29.64
N ARG A 184 2.08 26.29 28.55
CA ARG A 184 2.94 25.09 28.56
C ARG A 184 4.38 25.51 28.86
N PRO A 185 5.12 24.75 29.69
CA PRO A 185 6.53 25.02 29.97
C PRO A 185 7.39 24.75 28.77
N ASN A 186 8.57 25.38 28.70
CA ASN A 186 9.57 25.19 27.63
C ASN A 186 10.02 23.75 27.52
N ILE A 187 10.44 23.37 26.32
CA ILE A 187 10.94 22.04 26.05
C ILE A 187 12.43 21.96 26.39
N HIS A 188 12.78 21.10 27.36
CA HIS A 188 14.18 20.77 27.60
C HIS A 188 14.69 19.77 26.55
N ARG A 189 13.95 18.67 26.33
CA ARG A 189 14.21 17.66 25.30
C ARG A 189 12.97 16.85 24.95
N ILE A 190 12.93 16.34 23.72
CA ILE A 190 11.87 15.43 23.26
C ILE A 190 12.26 14.01 23.68
N LEU A 191 11.35 13.31 24.38
CA LEU A 191 11.52 11.96 24.90
C LEU A 191 10.93 10.89 23.98
N TRP A 192 9.82 11.23 23.30
CA TRP A 192 9.15 10.37 22.33
C TRP A 192 8.47 11.21 21.28
N LYS A 193 8.47 10.75 20.05
CA LYS A 193 7.79 11.43 18.95
C LYS A 193 7.09 10.43 18.05
N GLU A 194 5.94 10.82 17.53
CA GLU A 194 5.17 10.03 16.59
C GLU A 194 4.42 10.91 15.62
N VAL A 195 4.39 10.50 14.36
CA VAL A 195 3.59 11.13 13.31
C VAL A 195 2.77 10.04 12.64
N ARG A 196 1.47 10.28 12.51
CA ARG A 196 0.54 9.40 11.83
C ARG A 196 -0.20 10.16 10.75
N VAL A 197 -0.48 9.48 9.65
CA VAL A 197 -1.29 10.02 8.56
C VAL A 197 -2.70 9.45 8.69
N GLN A 198 -3.71 10.31 8.64
CA GLN A 198 -5.11 9.90 8.75
C GLN A 198 -6.01 10.71 7.83
N GLY A 199 -7.23 10.17 7.56
CA GLY A 199 -8.25 10.85 6.78
C GLY A 199 -7.80 11.20 5.36
N THR A 200 -6.97 10.35 4.74
CA THR A 200 -6.43 10.60 3.40
C THR A 200 -7.50 10.45 2.33
N GLU A 201 -7.52 11.39 1.41
CA GLU A 201 -8.38 11.39 0.23
C GLU A 201 -7.55 11.79 -0.99
N VAL A 202 -7.63 10.98 -2.05
CA VAL A 202 -6.99 11.29 -3.34
C VAL A 202 -8.07 11.40 -4.42
N ARG A 203 -8.05 12.50 -5.15
CA ARG A 203 -8.97 12.73 -6.26
C ARG A 203 -8.19 13.01 -7.54
N PRO A 204 -8.42 12.22 -8.62
CA PRO A 204 -7.93 12.56 -9.93
C PRO A 204 -8.72 13.76 -10.49
N GLU A 205 -7.99 14.73 -11.01
CA GLU A 205 -8.51 15.87 -11.77
C GLU A 205 -7.74 15.98 -13.09
N GLU A 206 -8.16 16.86 -13.98
CA GLU A 206 -7.47 17.08 -15.26
C GLU A 206 -6.04 17.56 -15.02
N GLY A 207 -5.05 16.76 -15.46
CA GLY A 207 -3.62 17.08 -15.37
C GLY A 207 -2.99 16.96 -13.98
N LYS A 208 -3.72 16.51 -12.95
CA LYS A 208 -3.19 16.41 -11.58
C LYS A 208 -4.00 15.51 -10.66
N PHE A 209 -3.37 15.14 -9.55
CA PHE A 209 -4.06 14.56 -8.39
C PHE A 209 -4.14 15.58 -7.24
N ILE A 210 -5.29 15.65 -6.61
CA ILE A 210 -5.46 16.38 -5.34
C ILE A 210 -5.35 15.39 -4.20
N VAL A 211 -4.35 15.56 -3.35
CA VAL A 211 -4.11 14.74 -2.17
C VAL A 211 -4.40 15.57 -0.92
N LYS A 212 -5.29 15.09 -0.06
CA LYS A 212 -5.65 15.72 1.21
C LYS A 212 -5.53 14.72 2.33
N GLY A 213 -5.36 15.22 3.54
CA GLY A 213 -5.32 14.42 4.75
C GLY A 213 -4.94 15.27 5.96
N GLU A 214 -4.66 14.60 7.04
CA GLU A 214 -4.19 15.18 8.27
C GLU A 214 -3.00 14.40 8.80
N LEU A 215 -1.95 15.11 9.24
CA LEU A 215 -0.87 14.55 10.04
C LEU A 215 -1.22 14.74 11.52
N LEU A 216 -1.33 13.65 12.25
CA LEU A 216 -1.44 13.70 13.70
C LEU A 216 -0.03 13.60 14.29
N VAL A 217 0.45 14.72 14.83
CA VAL A 217 1.80 14.85 15.39
C VAL A 217 1.69 14.78 16.90
N PHE A 218 2.37 13.82 17.50
CA PHE A 218 2.49 13.65 18.93
C PHE A 218 3.95 13.73 19.34
N PHE A 219 4.23 14.42 20.46
CA PHE A 219 5.51 14.30 21.14
C PHE A 219 5.39 14.42 22.66
N LEU A 220 6.12 13.56 23.35
CA LEU A 220 6.32 13.57 24.79
C LEU A 220 7.65 14.26 25.06
N TYR A 221 7.69 15.20 25.99
CA TYR A 221 8.89 15.96 26.28
C TYR A 221 9.12 16.18 27.76
N GLU A 222 10.39 16.31 28.12
CA GLU A 222 10.84 16.83 29.41
C GLU A 222 10.85 18.34 29.33
N SER A 223 10.21 19.00 30.32
CA SER A 223 10.17 20.45 30.41
C SER A 223 11.29 21.00 31.30
N GLU A 224 11.58 22.30 31.18
CA GLU A 224 12.48 23.00 32.05
C GLU A 224 11.88 23.25 33.46
N ASP A 225 10.57 23.07 33.63
CA ASP A 225 9.86 23.24 34.91
C ASP A 225 9.89 21.93 35.70
N GLU A 226 10.58 21.92 36.83
CA GLU A 226 10.73 20.71 37.67
C GLU A 226 9.41 20.24 38.29
N GLU A 227 8.41 21.12 38.50
CA GLU A 227 7.09 20.74 39.02
C GLU A 227 6.21 20.09 37.94
N LYS A 228 6.46 20.41 36.65
CA LYS A 228 5.73 19.90 35.49
C LYS A 228 6.65 19.18 34.51
N ARG A 229 7.52 18.35 35.03
CA ARG A 229 8.65 17.81 34.33
C ARG A 229 8.27 17.02 33.06
N LEU A 230 7.18 16.23 33.09
CA LEU A 230 6.70 15.44 31.95
C LEU A 230 5.50 16.13 31.30
N GLN A 231 5.63 16.46 30.03
CA GLN A 231 4.60 17.11 29.22
C GLN A 231 4.46 16.46 27.87
N TRP A 232 3.33 16.69 27.20
CA TRP A 232 3.09 16.19 25.84
C TRP A 232 2.24 17.15 25.05
N ILE A 233 2.35 17.03 23.74
CA ILE A 233 1.50 17.71 22.75
C ILE A 233 1.02 16.66 21.74
N GLU A 234 -0.26 16.75 21.39
CA GLU A 234 -0.83 16.09 20.23
C GLU A 234 -1.55 17.15 19.41
N GLN A 235 -1.21 17.25 18.12
CA GLN A 235 -1.78 18.26 17.23
C GLN A 235 -1.99 17.70 15.82
N GLY A 236 -3.18 17.97 15.27
CA GLY A 236 -3.50 17.68 13.86
C GLY A 236 -3.00 18.79 12.95
N ILE A 237 -2.34 18.44 11.87
CA ILE A 237 -1.88 19.33 10.80
C ILE A 237 -2.60 18.91 9.51
N PRO A 238 -3.64 19.64 9.07
CA PRO A 238 -4.28 19.35 7.81
C PRO A 238 -3.36 19.70 6.63
N PHE A 239 -3.32 18.84 5.62
CA PHE A 239 -2.57 19.13 4.40
C PHE A 239 -3.42 18.96 3.15
N ARG A 240 -3.05 19.71 2.13
CA ARG A 240 -3.59 19.62 0.77
C ARG A 240 -2.48 19.91 -0.21
N ASN A 241 -2.17 18.91 -1.06
CA ASN A 241 -1.13 19.00 -2.07
C ASN A 241 -1.69 18.66 -3.45
N GLU A 242 -1.04 19.21 -4.48
CA GLU A 242 -1.32 18.90 -5.87
C GLU A 242 -0.12 18.17 -6.47
N VAL A 243 -0.36 17.02 -7.08
CA VAL A 243 0.66 16.21 -7.75
C VAL A 243 0.39 16.27 -9.25
N ALA A 244 1.28 16.90 -10.01
CA ALA A 244 1.13 17.04 -11.44
C ALA A 244 1.27 15.69 -12.16
N CYS A 245 0.33 15.40 -13.06
CA CYS A 245 0.33 14.20 -13.90
C CYS A 245 -0.47 14.50 -15.17
N GLU A 246 0.21 14.68 -16.30
CA GLU A 246 -0.41 15.10 -17.56
C GLU A 246 -1.46 14.11 -18.06
N GLU A 247 -1.27 12.81 -17.79
CA GLU A 247 -2.16 11.73 -18.18
C GLU A 247 -3.41 11.63 -17.28
N CYS A 248 -3.42 12.37 -16.15
CA CYS A 248 -4.50 12.28 -15.17
C CYS A 248 -5.79 12.91 -15.70
N ARG A 249 -6.88 12.16 -15.57
CA ARG A 249 -8.25 12.58 -15.90
C ARG A 249 -9.21 12.10 -14.82
N ALA A 250 -10.32 12.81 -14.68
CA ALA A 250 -11.32 12.52 -13.64
C ALA A 250 -12.11 11.21 -13.85
N ASP A 251 -12.09 10.64 -15.06
CA ASP A 251 -12.78 9.40 -15.43
C ASP A 251 -11.95 8.13 -15.21
N LEU A 252 -10.66 8.27 -14.91
CA LEU A 252 -9.79 7.13 -14.65
C LEU A 252 -10.18 6.40 -13.36
N THR A 253 -10.16 5.08 -13.43
CA THR A 253 -10.35 4.21 -12.27
C THR A 253 -9.01 3.73 -11.74
N GLY A 254 -8.76 3.92 -10.46
CA GLY A 254 -7.47 3.54 -9.92
C GLY A 254 -7.37 3.74 -8.42
N LYS A 255 -6.15 3.65 -7.93
CA LYS A 255 -5.83 3.85 -6.52
C LYS A 255 -4.52 4.58 -6.33
N THR A 256 -4.40 5.22 -5.18
CA THR A 256 -3.15 5.78 -4.68
C THR A 256 -2.87 5.22 -3.29
N GLU A 257 -1.71 4.62 -3.14
CA GLU A 257 -1.17 4.25 -1.82
C GLU A 257 -0.36 5.41 -1.29
N ILE A 258 -0.57 5.75 -0.01
CA ILE A 258 0.16 6.82 0.69
C ILE A 258 0.89 6.18 1.86
N THR A 259 2.21 6.32 1.89
CA THR A 259 3.05 5.78 2.95
C THR A 259 3.88 6.89 3.56
N LEU A 260 3.95 6.93 4.90
CA LEU A 260 4.87 7.81 5.61
C LEU A 260 6.30 7.25 5.41
N SER A 261 7.16 7.99 4.71
CA SER A 261 8.54 7.54 4.46
C SER A 261 9.55 8.23 5.35
N LYS A 262 9.22 9.41 5.88
CA LYS A 262 10.10 10.13 6.79
C LYS A 262 9.32 11.08 7.68
N ALA A 263 9.65 11.10 8.98
CA ALA A 263 9.10 12.06 9.95
C ALA A 263 10.20 12.56 10.87
N GLU A 264 10.52 13.85 10.76
CA GLU A 264 11.49 14.52 11.60
C GLU A 264 10.81 15.62 12.43
N LEU A 265 11.08 15.63 13.73
CA LEU A 265 10.67 16.66 14.65
C LEU A 265 11.95 17.26 15.26
N GLU A 266 12.18 18.53 15.02
CA GLU A 266 13.35 19.26 15.50
C GLU A 266 12.92 20.42 16.42
N LEU A 267 13.50 20.43 17.63
CA LEU A 267 13.31 21.53 18.57
C LEU A 267 14.01 22.79 18.04
N GLN A 268 13.28 23.90 18.03
CA GLN A 268 13.80 25.21 17.63
C GLN A 268 13.45 26.27 18.68
N SER A 269 14.25 27.35 18.70
CA SER A 269 13.94 28.49 19.49
C SER A 269 12.87 29.36 18.82
N ASP A 270 12.00 29.97 19.63
CA ASP A 270 11.07 30.99 19.18
C ASP A 270 11.73 32.36 19.01
N PHE A 271 10.96 33.43 18.80
CA PHE A 271 11.46 34.79 18.62
C PHE A 271 12.17 35.35 19.85
N ASP A 272 11.82 34.87 21.03
CA ASP A 272 12.41 35.30 22.30
C ASP A 272 13.65 34.45 22.65
N GLY A 273 13.99 33.48 21.82
CA GLY A 273 15.11 32.56 21.99
C GLY A 273 14.81 31.36 22.90
N GLU A 274 13.52 31.16 23.26
CA GLU A 274 13.09 30.07 24.12
C GLU A 274 12.78 28.81 23.30
N PRO A 275 13.08 27.59 23.82
CA PRO A 275 12.82 26.34 23.13
C PRO A 275 11.33 25.95 23.16
N ARG A 276 10.53 26.62 22.33
CA ARG A 276 9.06 26.54 22.29
C ARG A 276 8.49 26.19 20.91
N ASN A 277 9.34 26.05 19.93
CA ASN A 277 8.93 25.73 18.57
C ASN A 277 9.44 24.33 18.17
N VAL A 278 8.59 23.52 17.56
CA VAL A 278 8.96 22.22 17.00
C VAL A 278 8.71 22.24 15.50
N ARG A 279 9.78 22.14 14.72
CA ARG A 279 9.69 21.99 13.28
C ARG A 279 9.34 20.54 12.94
N VAL A 280 8.27 20.38 12.18
CA VAL A 280 7.80 19.10 11.64
C VAL A 280 8.17 19.04 10.17
N ASP A 281 8.94 18.05 9.75
CA ASP A 281 9.32 17.79 8.36
C ASP A 281 8.96 16.35 8.03
N VAL A 282 7.93 16.18 7.19
CA VAL A 282 7.33 14.89 6.85
C VAL A 282 7.38 14.69 5.35
N VAL A 283 7.76 13.47 4.93
CA VAL A 283 7.72 13.02 3.55
C VAL A 283 6.74 11.87 3.44
N LEU A 284 5.78 12.01 2.53
CA LEU A 284 4.82 10.97 2.17
C LEU A 284 5.16 10.47 0.78
N ASP A 285 5.34 9.17 0.64
CA ASP A 285 5.49 8.50 -0.65
C ASP A 285 4.11 8.14 -1.21
N LEU A 286 3.95 8.38 -2.50
CA LEU A 286 2.73 8.11 -3.25
C LEU A 286 3.04 7.06 -4.32
N CYS A 287 2.21 6.02 -4.39
CA CYS A 287 2.20 5.07 -5.51
C CYS A 287 0.83 5.13 -6.18
N MET A 288 0.77 5.67 -7.40
CA MET A 288 -0.46 5.93 -8.15
C MET A 288 -0.57 4.93 -9.29
N ARG A 289 -1.67 4.15 -9.31
CA ARG A 289 -2.00 3.22 -10.39
C ARG A 289 -3.41 3.47 -10.87
N TYR A 290 -3.55 3.92 -12.13
CA TYR A 290 -4.84 4.26 -12.72
C TYR A 290 -4.98 3.66 -14.10
N PHE A 291 -6.20 3.22 -14.38
CA PHE A 291 -6.56 2.42 -15.54
C PHE A 291 -7.64 3.11 -16.35
N GLU A 292 -7.58 2.90 -17.67
CA GLU A 292 -8.58 3.32 -18.64
C GLU A 292 -9.17 2.11 -19.36
N ASP A 293 -10.50 2.09 -19.49
CA ASP A 293 -11.18 1.08 -20.29
C ASP A 293 -11.24 1.53 -21.75
N LEU A 294 -10.68 0.72 -22.63
CA LEU A 294 -10.63 0.96 -24.08
C LEU A 294 -11.53 -0.03 -24.81
N THR A 295 -12.23 0.45 -25.82
CA THR A 295 -12.90 -0.44 -26.78
C THR A 295 -12.12 -0.37 -28.09
N CYS A 296 -11.52 -1.48 -28.46
CA CYS A 296 -10.74 -1.63 -29.69
C CYS A 296 -11.43 -2.59 -30.66
N GLU A 297 -11.41 -2.25 -31.92
CA GLU A 297 -11.80 -3.16 -33.00
C GLU A 297 -10.63 -4.06 -33.34
N VAL A 298 -10.82 -5.37 -33.21
CA VAL A 298 -9.77 -6.37 -33.45
C VAL A 298 -10.16 -7.21 -34.66
N LEU A 299 -9.22 -7.37 -35.59
CA LEU A 299 -9.37 -8.29 -36.70
C LEU A 299 -9.43 -9.73 -36.14
N ALA A 300 -10.57 -10.40 -36.32
CA ALA A 300 -10.79 -11.74 -35.83
C ALA A 300 -10.60 -12.81 -36.90
N ASP A 301 -10.86 -12.47 -38.16
CA ASP A 301 -10.78 -13.40 -39.30
C ASP A 301 -10.69 -12.59 -40.60
N ALA A 302 -10.13 -13.21 -41.65
CA ALA A 302 -10.09 -12.66 -42.99
C ALA A 302 -10.17 -13.78 -44.03
N TYR A 303 -10.88 -13.55 -45.15
CA TYR A 303 -10.93 -14.47 -46.26
C TYR A 303 -10.99 -13.77 -47.60
N SER A 304 -10.58 -14.44 -48.67
CA SER A 304 -10.69 -13.98 -50.05
C SER A 304 -11.29 -15.05 -50.93
N LEU A 305 -11.93 -14.66 -52.03
CA LEU A 305 -12.50 -15.59 -53.02
C LEU A 305 -11.46 -16.02 -54.06
N SER A 306 -10.37 -15.27 -54.24
CA SER A 306 -9.34 -15.49 -55.27
C SER A 306 -8.04 -16.12 -54.72
N ARG A 307 -7.80 -16.06 -53.42
CA ARG A 307 -6.59 -16.52 -52.75
C ARG A 307 -6.93 -17.13 -51.39
N GLU A 308 -6.12 -18.11 -50.96
CA GLU A 308 -6.24 -18.67 -49.61
C GLU A 308 -5.56 -17.68 -48.61
N ILE A 309 -6.30 -17.21 -47.63
CA ILE A 309 -5.81 -16.35 -46.57
C ILE A 309 -5.91 -17.12 -45.26
N LEU A 310 -4.78 -17.24 -44.55
CA LEU A 310 -4.71 -17.89 -43.27
C LEU A 310 -4.28 -16.87 -42.20
N PRO A 311 -5.17 -16.53 -41.28
CA PRO A 311 -4.79 -15.66 -40.17
C PRO A 311 -3.90 -16.42 -39.17
N VAL A 312 -2.71 -15.90 -38.92
CA VAL A 312 -1.84 -16.39 -37.86
C VAL A 312 -2.22 -15.67 -36.57
N ILE A 313 -2.70 -16.44 -35.61
CA ILE A 313 -3.27 -15.91 -34.37
C ILE A 313 -2.26 -16.06 -33.23
N GLN A 314 -2.00 -14.97 -32.52
CA GLN A 314 -1.24 -14.95 -31.28
C GLN A 314 -2.18 -14.77 -30.09
N ALA A 315 -1.99 -15.59 -29.03
CA ALA A 315 -2.71 -15.44 -27.78
C ALA A 315 -1.90 -14.55 -26.81
N CYS A 316 -2.47 -13.43 -26.42
CA CYS A 316 -1.88 -12.49 -25.48
C CYS A 316 -2.65 -12.53 -24.16
N ALA A 317 -2.01 -13.02 -23.09
CA ALA A 317 -2.59 -12.99 -21.75
C ALA A 317 -2.27 -11.65 -21.07
N TRP A 318 -3.26 -11.06 -20.39
CA TRP A 318 -3.13 -9.81 -19.67
C TRP A 318 -3.97 -9.83 -18.40
N THR A 319 -3.65 -8.94 -17.46
CA THR A 319 -4.37 -8.81 -16.18
C THR A 319 -5.22 -7.55 -16.20
N SER A 320 -6.53 -7.72 -16.03
CA SER A 320 -7.49 -6.61 -15.93
C SER A 320 -7.94 -6.40 -14.48
N VAL A 321 -8.16 -5.15 -14.10
CA VAL A 321 -8.81 -4.77 -12.84
C VAL A 321 -10.31 -4.84 -13.05
N VAL A 322 -10.96 -5.80 -12.40
CA VAL A 322 -12.41 -6.00 -12.48
C VAL A 322 -13.16 -4.95 -11.69
N GLN A 323 -12.64 -4.64 -10.51
CA GLN A 323 -13.25 -3.70 -9.57
C GLN A 323 -12.20 -3.20 -8.57
N ILE A 324 -12.29 -1.93 -8.20
CA ILE A 324 -11.66 -1.39 -6.99
C ILE A 324 -12.78 -1.07 -6.01
N ALA A 325 -12.83 -1.80 -4.91
CA ALA A 325 -13.83 -1.61 -3.86
C ALA A 325 -13.20 -0.89 -2.67
N ASP A 326 -13.85 0.15 -2.18
CA ASP A 326 -13.49 0.87 -0.96
C ASP A 326 -14.64 0.72 0.05
N SER A 327 -14.31 0.23 1.23
CA SER A 327 -15.28 0.01 2.29
C SER A 327 -14.65 0.32 3.66
N ARG A 328 -15.49 0.42 4.69
CA ARG A 328 -15.04 0.71 6.06
C ARG A 328 -15.63 -0.30 7.03
N THR A 329 -14.79 -0.79 7.93
CA THR A 329 -15.25 -1.59 9.07
C THR A 329 -15.00 -0.85 10.38
N ARG A 330 -15.91 -1.05 11.33
CA ARG A 330 -15.86 -0.43 12.66
C ARG A 330 -15.61 -1.49 13.71
N LEU A 331 -14.68 -1.18 14.60
CA LEU A 331 -14.39 -1.99 15.77
C LEU A 331 -14.62 -1.17 17.03
N SER A 332 -15.05 -1.86 18.07
CA SER A 332 -15.10 -1.29 19.42
C SER A 332 -14.71 -2.36 20.41
N GLY A 333 -14.02 -1.94 21.46
CA GLY A 333 -13.60 -2.87 22.49
C GLY A 333 -13.21 -2.15 23.77
N ARG A 334 -12.91 -2.92 24.81
CA ARG A 334 -12.45 -2.43 26.08
C ARG A 334 -11.05 -2.94 26.34
N ILE A 335 -10.19 -2.04 26.77
CA ILE A 335 -8.81 -2.34 27.17
C ILE A 335 -8.77 -2.27 28.69
N ARG A 336 -8.39 -3.36 29.33
CA ARG A 336 -8.29 -3.44 30.78
C ARG A 336 -6.84 -3.54 31.22
N LEU A 337 -6.51 -2.76 32.24
CA LEU A 337 -5.19 -2.80 32.84
C LEU A 337 -5.00 -4.09 33.65
N SER A 338 -3.78 -4.58 33.62
CA SER A 338 -3.33 -5.64 34.54
C SER A 338 -3.35 -5.13 35.99
N GLU A 339 -3.55 -6.03 36.97
CA GLU A 339 -3.51 -5.66 38.40
C GLU A 339 -2.17 -5.03 38.83
N ASN A 340 -1.09 -5.35 38.11
CA ASN A 340 0.26 -4.86 38.37
C ASN A 340 0.56 -3.48 37.73
N ASP A 341 -0.31 -2.98 36.87
CA ASP A 341 -0.13 -1.68 36.25
C ASP A 341 -0.70 -0.57 37.16
N ALA A 342 -0.02 0.58 37.18
CA ALA A 342 -0.49 1.74 37.90
C ALA A 342 -1.81 2.25 37.32
N PRO A 343 -2.72 2.82 38.13
CA PRO A 343 -3.95 3.44 37.64
C PRO A 343 -3.66 4.58 36.64
N ILE A 344 -4.44 4.67 35.59
CA ILE A 344 -4.32 5.70 34.56
C ILE A 344 -4.84 7.04 35.09
N LEU A 345 -4.04 8.07 34.92
CA LEU A 345 -4.44 9.45 35.13
C LEU A 345 -5.01 10.06 33.84
N GLN A 346 -4.32 9.81 32.72
CA GLN A 346 -4.69 10.35 31.41
C GLN A 346 -4.12 9.53 30.27
N VAL A 347 -4.87 9.43 29.17
CA VAL A 347 -4.38 8.92 27.88
C VAL A 347 -3.53 10.02 27.23
N LEU A 348 -2.31 9.69 26.83
CA LEU A 348 -1.36 10.58 26.15
C LEU A 348 -1.53 10.51 24.65
N THR A 349 -1.42 9.29 24.11
CA THR A 349 -1.65 8.97 22.70
C THR A 349 -1.98 7.49 22.53
N SER A 350 -2.46 7.11 21.37
CA SER A 350 -2.77 5.72 21.02
C SER A 350 -2.51 5.47 19.56
N GLY A 351 -2.18 4.25 19.21
CA GLY A 351 -2.03 3.83 17.83
C GLY A 351 -2.50 2.40 17.63
N MET A 352 -2.56 1.98 16.38
CA MET A 352 -2.91 0.61 16.04
C MET A 352 -2.07 0.07 14.89
N GLN A 353 -1.88 -1.22 14.90
CA GLN A 353 -1.30 -2.00 13.82
C GLN A 353 -2.32 -3.03 13.33
N ILE A 354 -2.46 -3.17 12.02
CA ILE A 354 -3.46 -4.02 11.41
C ILE A 354 -2.74 -5.20 10.77
N HIS A 355 -3.15 -6.42 11.11
CA HIS A 355 -2.61 -7.65 10.56
C HIS A 355 -3.73 -8.40 9.83
N GLU A 356 -3.56 -8.60 8.52
CA GLU A 356 -4.37 -9.51 7.74
C GLU A 356 -3.90 -10.95 8.00
N GLU A 357 -4.80 -11.83 8.42
CA GLU A 357 -4.48 -13.24 8.67
C GLU A 357 -5.00 -14.14 7.56
N TYR A 358 -6.18 -13.80 7.02
CA TYR A 358 -6.87 -14.66 6.09
C TYR A 358 -7.82 -13.88 5.19
N ALA A 359 -7.83 -14.24 3.90
CA ALA A 359 -8.80 -13.73 2.94
C ALA A 359 -9.33 -14.86 2.07
N GLU A 360 -10.66 -14.95 1.95
CA GLU A 360 -11.33 -16.00 1.19
C GLU A 360 -12.47 -15.44 0.34
N LYS A 361 -12.56 -15.94 -0.88
CA LYS A 361 -13.68 -15.65 -1.77
C LYS A 361 -14.92 -16.42 -1.32
N THR A 362 -16.02 -15.69 -1.12
CA THR A 362 -17.33 -16.23 -0.75
C THR A 362 -18.37 -15.90 -1.82
N GLU A 363 -19.57 -16.42 -1.69
CA GLU A 363 -20.71 -16.09 -2.59
C GLU A 363 -21.07 -14.59 -2.58
N LYS A 364 -20.79 -13.88 -1.47
CA LYS A 364 -21.14 -12.45 -1.29
C LYS A 364 -20.00 -11.51 -1.67
N GLY A 365 -18.78 -12.01 -1.82
CA GLY A 365 -17.60 -11.21 -2.07
C GLY A 365 -16.36 -11.78 -1.41
N LEU A 366 -15.42 -10.93 -1.04
CA LEU A 366 -14.20 -11.31 -0.35
C LEU A 366 -14.36 -11.13 1.16
N LEU A 367 -14.28 -12.24 1.89
CA LEU A 367 -14.20 -12.24 3.36
C LEU A 367 -12.75 -12.00 3.77
N ILE A 368 -12.51 -11.00 4.60
CA ILE A 368 -11.20 -10.64 5.14
C ILE A 368 -11.28 -10.77 6.66
N GLN A 369 -10.37 -11.50 7.24
CA GLN A 369 -10.22 -11.69 8.68
C GLN A 369 -8.82 -11.30 9.11
N GLY A 370 -8.71 -10.75 10.31
CA GLY A 370 -7.42 -10.36 10.86
C GLY A 370 -7.53 -9.83 12.27
N ASN A 371 -6.44 -9.25 12.74
CA ASN A 371 -6.33 -8.67 14.07
C ASN A 371 -5.86 -7.21 14.00
N VAL A 372 -6.37 -6.43 14.93
CA VAL A 372 -5.90 -5.06 15.18
C VAL A 372 -5.24 -5.04 16.54
N GLU A 373 -3.94 -4.82 16.59
CA GLU A 373 -3.21 -4.57 17.83
C GLU A 373 -3.28 -3.08 18.15
N VAL A 374 -3.92 -2.74 19.25
CA VAL A 374 -4.05 -1.36 19.74
C VAL A 374 -3.11 -1.18 20.92
N TRP A 375 -2.30 -0.13 20.87
CA TRP A 375 -1.48 0.31 21.98
C TRP A 375 -1.91 1.70 22.45
N VAL A 376 -1.82 1.93 23.75
CA VAL A 376 -2.22 3.18 24.39
C VAL A 376 -1.15 3.60 25.40
N LEU A 377 -0.55 4.75 25.16
CA LEU A 377 0.40 5.37 26.08
C LEU A 377 -0.38 6.23 27.08
N CYS A 378 -0.19 5.98 28.36
CA CYS A 378 -0.93 6.63 29.43
C CYS A 378 0.02 7.21 30.49
N ALA A 379 -0.34 8.38 31.01
CA ALA A 379 0.25 8.91 32.24
C ALA A 379 -0.42 8.29 33.47
N THR A 380 0.33 8.12 34.54
CA THR A 380 -0.15 7.60 35.84
C THR A 380 0.20 8.57 36.98
N GLU A 381 -0.33 8.32 38.17
CA GLU A 381 0.03 9.05 39.42
C GLU A 381 1.21 8.37 40.13
N ASP A 382 1.70 7.23 39.65
CA ASP A 382 2.80 6.50 40.27
C ASP A 382 4.15 7.07 39.83
N ASP A 383 4.89 7.68 40.74
CA ASP A 383 6.22 8.22 40.46
C ASP A 383 7.23 7.14 39.96
N ALA A 384 7.00 5.88 40.28
CA ALA A 384 7.84 4.77 39.80
C ALA A 384 7.48 4.33 38.37
N GLN A 385 6.28 4.64 37.93
CA GLN A 385 5.77 4.31 36.59
C GLN A 385 5.00 5.51 35.99
N PRO A 386 5.63 6.66 35.78
CA PRO A 386 4.94 7.89 35.34
C PRO A 386 4.25 7.73 33.98
N VAL A 387 4.72 6.79 33.16
CA VAL A 387 4.13 6.43 31.86
C VAL A 387 4.07 4.90 31.75
N ILE A 388 2.91 4.42 31.29
CA ILE A 388 2.70 3.01 30.96
C ILE A 388 2.18 2.89 29.52
N CYS A 389 2.44 1.75 28.87
CA CYS A 389 1.82 1.41 27.60
C CYS A 389 0.99 0.14 27.77
N VAL A 390 -0.28 0.23 27.44
CA VAL A 390 -1.21 -0.91 27.45
C VAL A 390 -1.46 -1.33 26.03
N GLN A 391 -1.35 -2.65 25.76
CA GLN A 391 -1.58 -3.23 24.43
C GLN A 391 -2.67 -4.28 24.51
N GLN A 392 -3.53 -4.31 23.51
CA GLN A 392 -4.57 -5.33 23.36
C GLN A 392 -4.91 -5.57 21.91
N THR A 393 -5.13 -6.82 21.57
CA THR A 393 -5.48 -7.27 20.22
C THR A 393 -6.98 -7.48 20.12
N PHE A 394 -7.56 -7.03 19.01
CA PHE A 394 -8.98 -7.16 18.67
C PHE A 394 -9.13 -7.82 17.31
N PRO A 395 -9.86 -8.95 17.24
CA PRO A 395 -10.15 -9.57 15.95
C PRO A 395 -11.14 -8.73 15.16
N PHE A 396 -10.99 -8.74 13.82
CA PHE A 396 -11.97 -8.16 12.91
C PHE A 396 -12.32 -9.14 11.80
N GLU A 397 -13.54 -8.98 11.30
CA GLU A 397 -14.04 -9.67 10.13
C GLU A 397 -14.79 -8.65 9.27
N HIS A 398 -14.51 -8.63 7.97
CA HIS A 398 -15.15 -7.74 7.03
C HIS A 398 -15.34 -8.41 5.67
N THR A 399 -16.54 -8.25 5.09
CA THR A 399 -16.82 -8.75 3.74
C THR A 399 -16.91 -7.58 2.78
N VAL A 400 -16.06 -7.59 1.77
CA VAL A 400 -16.09 -6.63 0.67
C VAL A 400 -16.90 -7.21 -0.48
N GLU A 401 -18.04 -6.58 -0.79
CA GLU A 401 -18.95 -7.05 -1.84
C GLU A 401 -18.31 -6.91 -3.22
N THR A 402 -18.50 -7.94 -4.05
CA THR A 402 -18.10 -7.89 -5.46
C THR A 402 -19.34 -7.90 -6.35
N GLN A 403 -19.39 -7.02 -7.34
CA GLN A 403 -20.48 -6.96 -8.31
C GLN A 403 -20.44 -8.13 -9.31
N ASN A 404 -19.26 -8.69 -9.56
CA ASN A 404 -19.01 -9.75 -10.54
C ASN A 404 -18.15 -10.88 -9.91
N GLY A 405 -18.58 -11.43 -8.79
CA GLY A 405 -17.80 -12.40 -8.00
C GLY A 405 -17.28 -13.60 -8.77
N GLU A 406 -18.01 -14.12 -9.78
CA GLU A 406 -17.57 -15.27 -10.59
C GLU A 406 -16.33 -14.96 -11.46
N GLN A 407 -16.12 -13.70 -11.81
CA GLN A 407 -15.06 -13.28 -12.74
C GLN A 407 -13.72 -12.94 -12.06
N VAL A 408 -13.70 -12.84 -10.72
CA VAL A 408 -12.49 -12.51 -9.96
C VAL A 408 -11.58 -13.73 -9.85
N ALA A 409 -10.31 -13.58 -10.24
CA ALA A 409 -9.29 -14.63 -10.13
C ALA A 409 -8.29 -14.36 -9.01
N ASP A 410 -7.96 -13.09 -8.74
CA ASP A 410 -7.01 -12.68 -7.72
C ASP A 410 -7.42 -11.34 -7.10
N TRP A 411 -6.80 -10.96 -5.98
CA TRP A 411 -7.07 -9.72 -5.27
C TRP A 411 -5.84 -9.17 -4.56
N GLN A 412 -5.85 -7.85 -4.36
CA GLN A 412 -4.90 -7.17 -3.50
C GLN A 412 -5.67 -6.40 -2.43
N ILE A 413 -5.31 -6.60 -1.16
CA ILE A 413 -5.96 -5.98 -0.01
C ILE A 413 -5.06 -4.87 0.53
N PHE A 414 -5.68 -3.74 0.88
CA PHE A 414 -5.06 -2.57 1.47
C PHE A 414 -5.84 -2.19 2.71
N LEU A 415 -5.22 -2.33 3.86
CA LEU A 415 -5.81 -2.02 5.15
C LEU A 415 -5.13 -0.77 5.71
N CYS A 416 -5.92 0.26 5.98
CA CYS A 416 -5.42 1.51 6.54
C CYS A 416 -6.23 1.91 7.77
N GLN A 417 -5.58 2.59 8.70
CA GLN A 417 -6.25 3.27 9.80
C GLN A 417 -6.96 4.51 9.24
N ASP A 418 -8.31 4.57 9.38
CA ASP A 418 -9.08 5.79 9.10
C ASP A 418 -9.22 6.63 10.39
N GLN A 419 -9.65 5.99 11.49
CA GLN A 419 -9.81 6.66 12.78
C GLN A 419 -9.48 5.71 13.94
N LEU A 420 -8.89 6.24 14.99
CA LEU A 420 -8.75 5.59 16.28
C LEU A 420 -9.10 6.58 17.39
N LEU A 421 -10.05 6.23 18.23
CA LEU A 421 -10.44 6.98 19.42
C LEU A 421 -10.32 6.07 20.64
N VAL A 422 -9.55 6.50 21.60
CA VAL A 422 -9.43 5.83 22.91
C VAL A 422 -9.87 6.81 24.00
N ALA A 423 -10.84 6.40 24.79
CA ALA A 423 -11.37 7.20 25.89
C ALA A 423 -11.26 6.43 27.21
N MET A 424 -10.90 7.13 28.26
CA MET A 424 -10.86 6.59 29.61
C MET A 424 -12.28 6.45 30.18
N LEU A 425 -12.66 5.21 30.56
CA LEU A 425 -13.91 4.94 31.27
C LEU A 425 -13.71 5.12 32.78
N ASP A 426 -12.63 4.55 33.28
CA ASP A 426 -12.16 4.76 34.67
C ASP A 426 -10.62 4.63 34.70
N ALA A 427 -10.03 4.66 35.89
CA ALA A 427 -8.58 4.58 36.07
C ALA A 427 -7.94 3.24 35.66
N ARG A 428 -8.74 2.23 35.29
CA ARG A 428 -8.28 0.87 34.90
C ARG A 428 -8.93 0.31 33.65
N GLU A 429 -9.88 1.03 33.05
CA GLU A 429 -10.58 0.56 31.83
C GLU A 429 -10.66 1.71 30.79
N LEU A 430 -10.29 1.37 29.56
CA LEU A 430 -10.39 2.28 28.41
C LEU A 430 -11.40 1.71 27.40
N GLU A 431 -12.14 2.57 26.74
CA GLU A 431 -12.97 2.25 25.57
C GLU A 431 -12.20 2.60 24.31
N MET A 432 -12.10 1.65 23.39
CA MET A 432 -11.51 1.83 22.06
C MET A 432 -12.62 1.80 21.00
N LYS A 433 -12.57 2.74 20.05
CA LYS A 433 -13.36 2.76 18.81
C LYS A 433 -12.42 3.02 17.66
N ALA A 434 -12.40 2.10 16.70
CA ALA A 434 -11.56 2.20 15.50
C ALA A 434 -12.41 2.09 14.23
N VAL A 435 -11.97 2.78 13.20
CA VAL A 435 -12.48 2.64 11.84
C VAL A 435 -11.30 2.26 10.95
N LEU A 436 -11.42 1.11 10.28
CA LEU A 436 -10.46 0.65 9.28
C LEU A 436 -11.04 0.96 7.90
N GLN A 437 -10.23 1.53 7.04
CA GLN A 437 -10.49 1.57 5.61
C GLN A 437 -9.97 0.29 4.99
N VAL A 438 -10.83 -0.39 4.24
CA VAL A 438 -10.55 -1.65 3.54
C VAL A 438 -10.72 -1.38 2.06
N GLN A 439 -9.62 -1.30 1.33
CA GLN A 439 -9.64 -1.16 -0.12
C GLN A 439 -9.17 -2.48 -0.75
N VAL A 440 -9.92 -2.97 -1.73
CA VAL A 440 -9.59 -4.21 -2.45
C VAL A 440 -9.59 -3.96 -3.94
N MET A 441 -8.50 -4.31 -4.58
CA MET A 441 -8.38 -4.35 -6.03
C MET A 441 -8.57 -5.79 -6.50
N PHE A 442 -9.68 -6.06 -7.17
CA PHE A 442 -9.99 -7.36 -7.76
C PHE A 442 -9.48 -7.43 -9.18
N THR A 443 -8.77 -8.50 -9.51
CA THR A 443 -8.17 -8.70 -10.82
C THR A 443 -8.57 -10.03 -11.43
N ARG A 444 -8.45 -10.11 -12.76
CA ARG A 444 -8.57 -11.38 -13.48
C ARG A 444 -7.57 -11.42 -14.64
N THR A 445 -7.14 -12.63 -14.99
CA THR A 445 -6.34 -12.85 -16.18
C THR A 445 -7.27 -13.11 -17.36
N GLU A 446 -7.11 -12.35 -18.42
CA GLU A 446 -7.83 -12.49 -19.69
C GLU A 446 -6.86 -12.91 -20.79
N THR A 447 -7.40 -13.50 -21.86
CA THR A 447 -6.62 -13.86 -23.04
C THR A 447 -7.27 -13.24 -24.26
N LEU A 448 -6.51 -12.40 -24.96
CA LEU A 448 -6.87 -11.80 -26.22
C LEU A 448 -6.24 -12.61 -27.35
N GLN A 449 -7.04 -13.01 -28.31
CA GLN A 449 -6.55 -13.58 -29.55
C GLN A 449 -6.44 -12.45 -30.58
N VAL A 450 -5.23 -12.17 -31.04
CA VAL A 450 -4.96 -11.17 -32.06
C VAL A 450 -4.39 -11.82 -33.30
N VAL A 451 -4.82 -11.36 -34.47
CA VAL A 451 -4.19 -11.74 -35.73
C VAL A 451 -2.84 -11.04 -35.81
N GLU A 452 -1.76 -11.83 -35.83
CA GLU A 452 -0.40 -11.29 -35.95
C GLU A 452 -0.10 -10.88 -37.38
N HIS A 453 -0.44 -11.75 -38.34
CA HIS A 453 -0.32 -11.46 -39.76
C HIS A 453 -1.25 -12.39 -40.58
N LEU A 454 -1.45 -12.05 -41.84
CA LEU A 454 -2.19 -12.87 -42.80
C LEU A 454 -1.20 -13.53 -43.77
N GLU A 455 -1.20 -14.88 -43.78
CA GLU A 455 -0.45 -15.65 -44.77
C GLU A 455 -1.31 -15.81 -46.01
N GLU A 456 -0.74 -15.51 -47.18
CA GLU A 456 -1.38 -15.66 -48.48
C GLU A 456 -0.79 -16.87 -49.21
N GLN A 457 -1.65 -17.73 -49.67
CA GLN A 457 -1.27 -18.85 -50.52
C GLN A 457 -2.10 -18.84 -51.81
N PRO A 458 -1.49 -19.22 -52.96
CA PRO A 458 -2.26 -19.39 -54.19
C PRO A 458 -3.31 -20.48 -53.95
N LEU A 459 -4.54 -20.27 -54.41
CA LEU A 459 -5.60 -21.27 -54.37
C LEU A 459 -5.10 -22.55 -55.07
N ASP A 460 -5.03 -23.64 -54.31
CA ASP A 460 -4.72 -24.97 -54.91
C ASP A 460 -5.97 -25.52 -55.60
N MET A 461 -6.09 -25.14 -56.88
CA MET A 461 -7.21 -25.54 -57.71
C MET A 461 -7.27 -27.07 -57.96
N GLU A 462 -6.20 -27.80 -57.71
CA GLU A 462 -6.20 -29.28 -57.81
C GLU A 462 -6.91 -29.92 -56.61
N ARG A 463 -6.81 -29.33 -55.43
CA ARG A 463 -7.54 -29.76 -54.23
C ARG A 463 -9.06 -29.62 -54.37
N VAL A 464 -9.51 -28.60 -55.07
CA VAL A 464 -10.96 -28.34 -55.31
C VAL A 464 -11.51 -29.28 -56.39
N ARG A 465 -10.69 -29.68 -57.34
CA ARG A 465 -11.09 -30.59 -58.43
C ARG A 465 -11.16 -32.08 -58.02
N GLY A 466 -10.56 -32.44 -56.90
CA GLY A 466 -10.50 -33.84 -56.42
C GLY A 466 -11.74 -34.33 -55.67
N LEU A 467 -12.74 -33.49 -55.43
CA LEU A 467 -13.99 -33.86 -54.75
C LEU A 467 -15.18 -33.81 -55.72
N PRO A 468 -15.53 -34.92 -56.39
CA PRO A 468 -16.67 -34.95 -57.26
C PRO A 468 -17.95 -34.83 -56.44
N GLY A 469 -18.68 -33.75 -56.64
CA GLY A 469 -20.00 -33.51 -56.05
C GLY A 469 -20.06 -32.47 -54.92
N MET A 470 -19.00 -31.74 -54.64
CA MET A 470 -19.06 -30.66 -53.70
C MET A 470 -19.52 -29.36 -54.37
N VAL A 471 -20.74 -28.96 -54.09
CA VAL A 471 -21.23 -27.62 -54.44
C VAL A 471 -20.86 -26.70 -53.23
N ILE A 472 -19.90 -25.81 -53.48
CA ILE A 472 -19.57 -24.80 -52.48
C ILE A 472 -20.69 -23.74 -52.48
N HIS A 473 -21.58 -23.78 -51.51
CA HIS A 473 -22.49 -22.67 -51.26
C HIS A 473 -21.72 -21.60 -50.47
N VAL A 474 -21.34 -20.52 -51.14
CA VAL A 474 -20.90 -19.32 -50.46
C VAL A 474 -22.12 -18.70 -49.76
N VAL A 475 -22.25 -18.92 -48.47
CA VAL A 475 -23.23 -18.24 -47.65
C VAL A 475 -22.70 -16.85 -47.41
N GLN A 476 -23.25 -15.83 -48.07
CA GLN A 476 -23.03 -14.46 -47.67
C GLN A 476 -23.50 -14.33 -46.22
N PRO A 477 -22.72 -13.70 -45.33
CA PRO A 477 -23.18 -13.44 -43.95
C PRO A 477 -24.42 -12.56 -44.06
N GLU A 478 -25.54 -13.06 -43.57
CA GLU A 478 -26.73 -12.20 -43.36
C GLU A 478 -26.33 -11.09 -42.39
N GLU A 479 -26.50 -9.84 -42.85
CA GLU A 479 -26.50 -8.70 -41.97
C GLU A 479 -27.53 -8.96 -40.86
N THR A 480 -27.06 -9.26 -39.66
CA THR A 480 -27.94 -9.28 -38.47
C THR A 480 -28.41 -7.85 -38.25
N ARG A 481 -29.58 -7.52 -38.82
CA ARG A 481 -30.36 -6.37 -38.38
C ARG A 481 -30.68 -6.58 -36.92
N SER A 482 -30.09 -5.75 -36.06
CA SER A 482 -30.57 -5.54 -34.71
C SER A 482 -31.98 -4.95 -34.81
N GLU A 483 -33.01 -5.77 -34.54
CA GLU A 483 -34.30 -5.26 -34.13
C GLU A 483 -34.28 -5.08 -32.61
N GLU A 484 -34.47 -3.83 -32.19
CA GLU A 484 -34.91 -3.25 -30.90
C GLU A 484 -34.37 -3.85 -29.57
#